data_a3227ad09224a90083dba05e77f9fb62
#
_entry.id   a3227ad09224a90083dba05e77f9fb62
#
_cell.length_a   1.000
_cell.length_b   1.000
_cell.length_c   1.000
_cell.angle_alpha   90.00
_cell.angle_beta   90.00
_cell.angle_gamma   90.00
#
_symmetry.space_group_name_H-M   'P 1'
#
loop_
_entity.id
_entity.type
_entity.pdbx_description
1 polymer ?
#
loop_
_entity_poly.entity_id
_entity_poly.type
_entity_poly.pdbx_seq_one_letter_code
_entity_poly.pdbx_strand_id
1 'polypeptide(L)'
;LPLGNGNLGNLIFGGISKERIHFNEKTLWTGGPSSSRPNYQFGNKATAYTATEIENYRKLLDDKSSNVFNDDQSLGGYGMGAKIRFPGEDNLNKGSYQDFGDIWLDFSAMGITDDNVQNYRRELNLQTGIASTEFSYKNVSYKREHFVSSPDQVMVTNLSASEKGKLNFSAKMELNNDN
;
A
#
# COMPACT_ATOMS: atom_id res chain seq x y z
N LEU A 1 0.77 -8.10 -6.74
CA LEU A 1 0.67 -9.07 -5.64
C LEU A 1 0.93 -8.35 -4.32
N PRO A 2 0.02 -8.40 -3.35
CA PRO A 2 0.19 -7.74 -2.05
C PRO A 2 1.08 -8.57 -1.11
N LEU A 3 1.92 -7.87 -0.35
CA LEU A 3 2.73 -8.41 0.73
C LEU A 3 2.64 -7.47 1.94
N GLY A 4 2.85 -7.98 3.15
CA GLY A 4 2.89 -7.14 4.33
C GLY A 4 3.14 -7.90 5.62
N ASN A 5 3.57 -7.16 6.66
CA ASN A 5 3.83 -7.70 8.00
C ASN A 5 3.04 -6.97 9.11
N GLY A 6 2.05 -6.15 8.72
CA GLY A 6 1.27 -5.32 9.64
C GLY A 6 1.86 -3.92 9.90
N ASN A 7 3.12 -3.68 9.58
CA ASN A 7 3.77 -2.36 9.62
C ASN A 7 4.09 -1.85 8.22
N LEU A 8 4.72 -2.70 7.42
CA LEU A 8 5.02 -2.44 6.01
C LEU A 8 4.00 -3.13 5.13
N GLY A 9 3.55 -2.45 4.10
CA GLY A 9 2.69 -2.98 3.05
C GLY A 9 3.29 -2.72 1.68
N ASN A 10 3.26 -3.73 0.80
CA ASN A 10 3.89 -3.63 -0.52
C ASN A 10 2.98 -4.22 -1.60
N LEU A 11 3.04 -3.62 -2.79
CA LEU A 11 2.44 -4.19 -4.01
C LEU A 11 3.55 -4.49 -5.02
N ILE A 12 3.71 -5.75 -5.37
CA ILE A 12 4.65 -6.22 -6.37
C ILE A 12 3.94 -6.33 -7.73
N PHE A 13 4.40 -5.58 -8.72
CA PHE A 13 3.74 -5.53 -10.03
C PHE A 13 4.17 -6.66 -10.96
N GLY A 14 5.41 -7.15 -10.85
CA GLY A 14 5.94 -8.24 -11.66
C GLY A 14 6.28 -7.81 -13.08
N GLY A 15 6.63 -6.55 -13.29
CA GLY A 15 7.07 -6.05 -14.58
C GLY A 15 8.40 -6.66 -15.01
N ILE A 16 8.60 -6.88 -16.30
CA ILE A 16 9.78 -7.60 -16.82
C ILE A 16 10.97 -6.67 -16.98
N SER A 17 10.90 -5.68 -17.87
CA SER A 17 11.97 -4.71 -18.09
C SER A 17 12.10 -3.73 -16.94
N LYS A 18 10.99 -3.40 -16.27
CA LYS A 18 10.95 -2.54 -15.10
C LYS A 18 10.02 -3.15 -14.06
N GLU A 19 10.57 -3.48 -12.90
CA GLU A 19 9.76 -3.87 -11.74
C GLU A 19 9.40 -2.64 -10.94
N ARG A 20 8.12 -2.53 -10.60
CA ARG A 20 7.61 -1.53 -9.65
C ARG A 20 7.24 -2.23 -8.35
N ILE A 21 7.74 -1.69 -7.26
CA ILE A 21 7.37 -2.09 -5.91
C ILE A 21 6.79 -0.86 -5.24
N HIS A 22 5.48 -0.80 -5.15
CA HIS A 22 4.81 0.25 -4.39
C HIS A 22 4.82 -0.14 -2.93
N PHE A 23 5.17 0.80 -2.03
CA PHE A 23 5.28 0.47 -0.61
C PHE A 23 4.72 1.57 0.28
N ASN A 24 4.29 1.13 1.44
CA ASN A 24 3.72 1.97 2.48
C ASN A 24 4.17 1.52 3.87
N GLU A 25 4.14 2.47 4.80
CA GLU A 25 4.40 2.24 6.22
C GLU A 25 3.20 2.79 7.02
N LYS A 26 2.70 1.99 7.97
CA LYS A 26 1.41 2.24 8.64
C LYS A 26 1.33 3.54 9.45
N THR A 27 2.47 4.10 9.84
CA THR A 27 2.52 5.32 10.67
C THR A 27 2.64 6.60 9.84
N LEU A 28 2.77 6.49 8.52
CA LEU A 28 2.90 7.64 7.64
C LEU A 28 1.53 8.32 7.45
N TRP A 29 1.24 9.28 8.31
CA TRP A 29 0.01 10.06 8.31
C TRP A 29 0.32 11.54 8.31
N THR A 30 -0.51 12.34 7.63
CA THR A 30 -0.51 13.79 7.84
C THR A 30 -1.30 14.12 9.10
N GLY A 31 -1.03 15.29 9.63
CA GLY A 31 -1.72 15.77 10.84
C GLY A 31 -0.99 15.39 12.11
N GLY A 32 -1.38 16.04 13.16
CA GLY A 32 -0.77 15.93 14.46
C GLY A 32 -0.78 17.28 15.18
N PRO A 33 -0.40 17.32 16.47
CA PRO A 33 -0.24 18.57 17.18
C PRO A 33 0.83 19.44 16.49
N SER A 34 0.48 20.69 16.21
CA SER A 34 1.42 21.66 15.65
C SER A 34 0.99 23.06 16.00
N SER A 35 1.85 24.05 15.77
CA SER A 35 1.50 25.47 15.97
C SER A 35 0.35 25.93 15.06
N SER A 36 0.18 25.30 13.89
CA SER A 36 -0.96 25.54 13.00
C SER A 36 -2.23 24.79 13.40
N ARG A 37 -2.15 23.89 14.37
CA ARG A 37 -3.26 23.07 14.88
C ARG A 37 -3.28 23.03 16.41
N PRO A 38 -3.44 24.16 17.08
CA PRO A 38 -3.32 24.25 18.55
C PRO A 38 -4.39 23.43 19.29
N ASN A 39 -5.53 23.15 18.63
CA ASN A 39 -6.65 22.39 19.18
C ASN A 39 -6.71 20.96 18.64
N TYR A 40 -5.60 20.41 18.13
CA TYR A 40 -5.58 19.06 17.61
C TYR A 40 -5.93 18.03 18.69
N GLN A 41 -6.96 17.24 18.45
CA GLN A 41 -7.50 16.25 19.38
C GLN A 41 -7.52 14.83 18.80
N PHE A 42 -6.58 14.51 17.92
CA PHE A 42 -6.48 13.21 17.24
C PHE A 42 -7.76 12.79 16.47
N GLY A 43 -8.52 13.78 15.99
CA GLY A 43 -9.81 13.54 15.34
C GLY A 43 -10.94 13.21 16.30
N ASN A 44 -10.71 13.26 17.59
CA ASN A 44 -11.76 13.08 18.59
C ASN A 44 -12.62 14.34 18.75
N LYS A 45 -13.89 14.14 19.08
CA LYS A 45 -14.79 15.21 19.46
C LYS A 45 -14.29 15.86 20.76
N ALA A 46 -14.30 17.19 20.83
CA ALA A 46 -13.90 17.94 22.01
C ALA A 46 -14.73 17.60 23.28
N THR A 47 -15.98 17.19 23.06
CA THR A 47 -16.89 16.72 24.12
C THR A 47 -17.22 15.26 23.87
N ALA A 48 -17.17 14.43 24.90
CA ALA A 48 -17.53 13.02 24.80
C ALA A 48 -18.96 12.86 24.26
N TYR A 49 -19.18 11.81 23.48
CA TYR A 49 -20.51 11.44 23.04
C TYR A 49 -21.37 10.99 24.22
N THR A 50 -22.62 11.44 24.25
CA THR A 50 -23.60 10.93 25.21
C THR A 50 -24.08 9.54 24.82
N ALA A 51 -24.57 8.76 25.77
CA ALA A 51 -25.15 7.46 25.50
C ALA A 51 -26.32 7.53 24.48
N THR A 52 -27.10 8.61 24.53
CA THR A 52 -28.20 8.84 23.59
C THR A 52 -27.70 9.08 22.16
N GLU A 53 -26.65 9.86 21.98
CA GLU A 53 -26.04 10.07 20.65
C GLU A 53 -25.51 8.74 20.08
N ILE A 54 -24.81 7.95 20.89
CA ILE A 54 -24.30 6.63 20.47
C ILE A 54 -25.45 5.72 20.09
N GLU A 55 -26.51 5.65 20.87
CA GLU A 55 -27.68 4.80 20.58
C GLU A 55 -28.44 5.24 19.31
N ASN A 56 -28.57 6.53 19.09
CA ASN A 56 -29.16 7.04 17.85
C ASN A 56 -28.32 6.67 16.62
N TYR A 57 -27.01 6.69 16.75
CA TYR A 57 -26.11 6.23 15.68
C TYR A 57 -26.25 4.73 15.40
N ARG A 58 -26.34 3.90 16.44
CA ARG A 58 -26.58 2.46 16.28
C ARG A 58 -27.85 2.18 15.51
N LYS A 59 -28.95 2.85 15.87
CA LYS A 59 -30.23 2.73 15.15
C LYS A 59 -30.11 3.14 13.70
N LEU A 60 -29.34 4.20 13.40
CA LEU A 60 -29.11 4.66 12.05
C LEU A 60 -28.28 3.64 11.23
N LEU A 61 -27.34 2.95 11.86
CA LEU A 61 -26.55 1.88 11.24
C LEU A 61 -27.39 0.62 10.99
N ASP A 62 -28.34 0.31 11.87
CA ASP A 62 -29.23 -0.84 11.72
C ASP A 62 -30.33 -0.60 10.68
N ASP A 63 -30.63 0.66 10.38
CA ASP A 63 -31.61 1.04 9.36
C ASP A 63 -31.01 0.91 7.95
N LYS A 64 -31.32 -0.19 7.29
CA LYS A 64 -30.86 -0.47 5.91
C LYS A 64 -31.41 0.49 4.86
N SER A 65 -32.42 1.30 5.19
CA SER A 65 -32.97 2.34 4.32
C SER A 65 -32.21 3.67 4.49
N SER A 66 -31.37 3.78 5.50
CA SER A 66 -30.58 4.98 5.74
C SER A 66 -29.50 5.14 4.66
N ASN A 67 -29.30 6.37 4.20
CA ASN A 67 -28.23 6.70 3.23
C ASN A 67 -26.83 6.69 3.81
N VAL A 68 -26.66 6.28 5.06
CA VAL A 68 -25.33 6.25 5.75
C VAL A 68 -24.32 5.41 4.99
N PHE A 69 -24.78 4.37 4.29
CA PHE A 69 -23.94 3.47 3.49
C PHE A 69 -23.95 3.78 1.98
N ASN A 70 -24.89 4.60 1.50
CA ASN A 70 -25.15 4.74 0.06
C ASN A 70 -24.49 5.97 -0.58
N ASP A 71 -23.92 6.85 0.20
CA ASP A 71 -23.32 8.06 -0.35
C ASP A 71 -21.84 7.84 -0.69
N ASP A 72 -21.63 7.22 -1.84
CA ASP A 72 -20.38 6.73 -2.41
C ASP A 72 -19.43 7.85 -2.92
N GLN A 73 -19.94 9.08 -3.05
CA GLN A 73 -19.27 10.09 -3.87
C GLN A 73 -18.11 10.85 -3.19
N SER A 74 -17.86 10.67 -1.89
CA SER A 74 -16.88 11.49 -1.19
C SER A 74 -15.59 10.75 -0.78
N LEU A 75 -15.41 9.52 -1.21
CA LEU A 75 -14.34 8.67 -0.70
C LEU A 75 -13.20 8.40 -1.68
N GLY A 76 -13.04 9.19 -2.73
CA GLY A 76 -11.87 9.08 -3.59
C GLY A 76 -11.53 7.65 -4.02
N GLY A 77 -12.56 6.81 -4.28
CA GLY A 77 -12.36 5.46 -4.81
C GLY A 77 -11.92 4.38 -3.82
N TYR A 78 -11.79 4.67 -2.54
CA TYR A 78 -11.49 3.67 -1.51
C TYR A 78 -12.76 3.32 -0.74
N GLY A 79 -13.64 2.57 -1.38
CA GLY A 79 -14.97 2.24 -0.94
C GLY A 79 -15.06 1.32 0.26
N MET A 80 -14.71 1.76 1.45
CA MET A 80 -15.09 1.08 2.67
C MET A 80 -15.28 2.08 3.82
N GLY A 81 -16.53 2.44 4.06
CA GLY A 81 -16.98 2.82 5.40
C GLY A 81 -16.58 4.15 5.97
N ALA A 82 -16.04 5.09 5.21
CA ALA A 82 -15.56 6.35 5.75
C ALA A 82 -16.65 7.40 6.00
N LYS A 83 -17.93 7.06 5.85
CA LYS A 83 -19.02 8.02 6.06
C LYS A 83 -19.80 7.90 7.35
N ILE A 84 -19.45 6.98 8.21
CA ILE A 84 -19.95 7.02 9.57
C ILE A 84 -19.21 8.14 10.29
N ARG A 85 -19.69 9.36 10.12
CA ARG A 85 -19.21 10.52 10.85
C ARG A 85 -20.11 10.76 12.03
N PHE A 86 -19.56 10.69 13.21
CA PHE A 86 -20.27 11.15 14.38
C PHE A 86 -20.49 12.67 14.29
N PRO A 87 -21.68 13.19 14.66
CA PRO A 87 -21.94 14.62 14.62
C PRO A 87 -20.89 15.39 15.44
N GLY A 88 -20.36 16.47 14.85
CA GLY A 88 -19.38 17.34 15.49
C GLY A 88 -17.92 16.86 15.38
N GLU A 89 -17.64 15.83 14.58
CA GLU A 89 -16.28 15.50 14.19
C GLU A 89 -15.71 16.56 13.25
N ASP A 90 -14.55 17.11 13.61
CA ASP A 90 -13.76 17.97 12.74
C ASP A 90 -12.82 17.15 11.88
N ASN A 91 -13.16 17.03 10.59
CA ASN A 91 -12.34 16.29 9.64
C ASN A 91 -10.98 16.93 9.36
N LEU A 92 -10.83 18.20 9.60
CA LEU A 92 -9.57 18.92 9.45
C LEU A 92 -8.52 18.47 10.46
N ASN A 93 -8.96 17.82 11.54
CA ASN A 93 -8.08 17.32 12.59
C ASN A 93 -7.76 15.82 12.49
N LYS A 94 -8.37 15.11 11.55
CA LYS A 94 -8.03 13.70 11.29
C LYS A 94 -6.89 13.65 10.31
N GLY A 95 -5.73 13.39 10.55
CA GLY A 95 -4.68 13.18 9.55
C GLY A 95 -5.15 12.25 8.42
N SER A 96 -4.47 12.30 7.31
CA SER A 96 -4.68 11.40 6.17
C SER A 96 -3.51 10.44 6.08
N TYR A 97 -3.82 9.17 5.81
CA TYR A 97 -2.80 8.18 5.46
C TYR A 97 -2.12 8.63 4.17
N GLN A 98 -0.79 8.57 4.15
CA GLN A 98 -0.01 9.02 3.02
C GLN A 98 0.53 7.83 2.24
N ASP A 99 0.62 7.99 0.93
CA ASP A 99 1.38 7.12 0.06
C ASP A 99 2.87 7.37 0.27
N PHE A 100 3.64 6.32 0.58
CA PHE A 100 5.07 6.48 0.81
C PHE A 100 5.80 6.67 -0.53
N GLY A 101 5.63 5.73 -1.44
CA GLY A 101 6.27 5.82 -2.75
C GLY A 101 6.51 4.49 -3.45
N ASP A 102 7.38 4.56 -4.44
CA ASP A 102 7.72 3.44 -5.32
C ASP A 102 9.23 3.16 -5.33
N ILE A 103 9.57 1.89 -5.37
CA ILE A 103 10.92 1.42 -5.73
C ILE A 103 10.85 0.86 -7.14
N TRP A 104 11.67 1.38 -8.02
CA TRP A 104 11.84 0.92 -9.37
C TRP A 104 13.14 0.15 -9.53
N LEU A 105 13.07 -1.07 -10.08
CA LEU A 105 14.21 -1.83 -10.52
C LEU A 105 14.18 -1.87 -12.06
N ASP A 106 15.12 -1.18 -12.69
CA ASP A 106 15.17 -1.03 -14.15
C ASP A 106 16.23 -1.97 -14.74
N PHE A 107 15.77 -2.96 -15.49
CA PHE A 107 16.57 -3.96 -16.19
C PHE A 107 16.66 -3.67 -17.72
N SER A 108 16.20 -2.54 -18.19
CA SER A 108 16.13 -2.22 -19.61
C SER A 108 17.49 -2.25 -20.32
N ALA A 109 18.58 -1.95 -19.59
CA ALA A 109 19.96 -2.07 -20.10
C ALA A 109 20.34 -3.50 -20.54
N MET A 110 19.60 -4.53 -20.09
CA MET A 110 19.78 -5.93 -20.52
C MET A 110 19.12 -6.24 -21.86
N GLY A 111 18.31 -5.31 -22.39
CA GLY A 111 17.53 -5.51 -23.60
C GLY A 111 16.33 -6.45 -23.42
N ILE A 112 15.89 -6.68 -22.19
CA ILE A 112 14.73 -7.48 -21.85
C ILE A 112 13.46 -6.65 -22.05
N THR A 113 12.48 -7.22 -22.77
CA THR A 113 11.16 -6.63 -22.98
C THR A 113 10.08 -7.69 -22.81
N ASP A 114 8.84 -7.28 -22.66
CA ASP A 114 7.71 -8.21 -22.51
C ASP A 114 7.56 -9.14 -23.74
N ASP A 115 7.96 -8.68 -24.92
CA ASP A 115 7.82 -9.44 -26.18
C ASP A 115 8.95 -10.44 -26.43
N ASN A 116 10.09 -10.34 -25.73
CA ASN A 116 11.27 -11.17 -26.02
C ASN A 116 11.65 -12.16 -24.92
N VAL A 117 10.81 -12.28 -23.89
CA VAL A 117 10.96 -13.27 -22.82
C VAL A 117 10.06 -14.47 -23.03
N GLN A 118 10.40 -15.58 -22.40
CA GLN A 118 9.64 -16.82 -22.39
C GLN A 118 9.38 -17.27 -20.97
N ASN A 119 8.37 -18.14 -20.80
CA ASN A 119 8.06 -18.79 -19.53
C ASN A 119 7.76 -17.80 -18.40
N TYR A 120 7.17 -16.65 -18.72
CA TYR A 120 6.79 -15.68 -17.69
C TYR A 120 5.75 -16.28 -16.73
N ARG A 121 6.05 -16.22 -15.43
CA ARG A 121 5.16 -16.61 -14.35
C ARG A 121 5.26 -15.63 -13.21
N ARG A 122 4.12 -15.26 -12.66
CA ARG A 122 4.02 -14.46 -11.44
C ARG A 122 3.14 -15.17 -10.43
N GLU A 123 3.62 -15.36 -9.23
CA GLU A 123 2.94 -16.12 -8.19
C GLU A 123 3.05 -15.44 -6.84
N LEU A 124 2.00 -15.56 -6.03
CA LEU A 124 2.02 -15.31 -4.59
C LEU A 124 1.76 -16.64 -3.88
N ASN A 125 2.76 -17.14 -3.20
CA ASN A 125 2.61 -18.31 -2.35
C ASN A 125 2.07 -17.87 -0.98
N LEU A 126 0.80 -18.17 -0.71
CA LEU A 126 0.14 -17.77 0.54
C LEU A 126 0.67 -18.49 1.78
N GLN A 127 1.28 -19.66 1.60
CA GLN A 127 1.83 -20.44 2.69
C GLN A 127 3.16 -19.88 3.21
N THR A 128 3.98 -19.35 2.29
CA THR A 128 5.29 -18.79 2.62
C THR A 128 5.31 -17.26 2.68
N GLY A 129 4.27 -16.60 2.14
CA GLY A 129 4.22 -15.14 2.02
C GLY A 129 5.23 -14.58 1.01
N ILE A 130 5.66 -15.40 0.02
CA ILE A 130 6.63 -14.98 -1.00
C ILE A 130 5.90 -14.68 -2.30
N ALA A 131 6.11 -13.47 -2.84
CA ALA A 131 5.75 -13.14 -4.22
C ALA A 131 6.95 -13.40 -5.12
N SER A 132 6.75 -14.11 -6.23
CA SER A 132 7.79 -14.41 -7.20
C SER A 132 7.41 -14.00 -8.62
N THR A 133 8.42 -13.61 -9.38
CA THR A 133 8.35 -13.39 -10.83
C THR A 133 9.48 -14.14 -11.48
N GLU A 134 9.15 -15.03 -12.42
CA GLU A 134 10.09 -15.89 -13.14
C GLU A 134 9.92 -15.71 -14.64
N PHE A 135 11.01 -15.72 -15.37
CA PHE A 135 11.02 -15.72 -16.85
C PHE A 135 12.37 -16.17 -17.38
N SER A 136 12.44 -16.42 -18.69
CA SER A 136 13.67 -16.76 -19.39
C SER A 136 13.94 -15.78 -20.53
N TYR A 137 15.21 -15.40 -20.69
CA TYR A 137 15.68 -14.54 -21.77
C TYR A 137 17.04 -15.04 -22.27
N LYS A 138 17.19 -15.29 -23.57
CA LYS A 138 18.42 -15.83 -24.19
C LYS A 138 19.00 -17.04 -23.46
N ASN A 139 18.14 -18.00 -23.12
CA ASN A 139 18.44 -19.23 -22.37
C ASN A 139 18.90 -19.02 -20.91
N VAL A 140 18.87 -17.82 -20.39
CA VAL A 140 19.10 -17.54 -18.98
C VAL A 140 17.77 -17.44 -18.26
N SER A 141 17.60 -18.16 -17.17
CA SER A 141 16.43 -18.05 -16.30
C SER A 141 16.65 -16.98 -15.24
N TYR A 142 15.65 -16.16 -15.05
CA TYR A 142 15.64 -15.09 -14.05
C TYR A 142 14.54 -15.35 -13.05
N LYS A 143 14.84 -15.09 -11.77
CA LYS A 143 13.88 -15.17 -10.68
C LYS A 143 14.03 -13.96 -9.77
N ARG A 144 12.89 -13.35 -9.42
CA ARG A 144 12.76 -12.31 -8.42
C ARG A 144 11.83 -12.82 -7.34
N GLU A 145 12.23 -12.72 -6.09
CA GLU A 145 11.45 -13.11 -4.93
C GLU A 145 11.35 -11.93 -3.97
N HIS A 146 10.15 -11.68 -3.48
CA HIS A 146 9.87 -10.58 -2.58
C HIS A 146 9.13 -11.11 -1.37
N PHE A 147 9.53 -10.68 -0.19
CA PHE A 147 8.80 -10.95 1.06
C PHE A 147 9.02 -9.83 2.06
N VAL A 148 8.15 -9.77 3.07
CA VAL A 148 8.24 -8.79 4.15
C VAL A 148 8.43 -9.54 5.46
N SER A 149 9.61 -9.36 6.07
CA SER A 149 9.95 -9.97 7.35
C SER A 149 9.21 -9.27 8.49
N SER A 150 8.50 -10.04 9.31
CA SER A 150 7.85 -9.50 10.52
C SER A 150 8.86 -9.28 11.66
N PRO A 151 9.77 -10.22 11.97
CA PRO A 151 10.72 -10.01 13.05
C PRO A 151 11.73 -8.90 12.76
N ASP A 152 12.18 -8.77 11.50
CA ASP A 152 13.23 -7.80 11.13
C ASP A 152 12.66 -6.46 10.67
N GLN A 153 11.34 -6.38 10.41
CA GLN A 153 10.65 -5.17 9.94
C GLN A 153 11.25 -4.59 8.65
N VAL A 154 11.59 -5.47 7.71
CA VAL A 154 12.18 -5.11 6.41
C VAL A 154 11.45 -5.79 5.26
N MET A 155 11.46 -5.14 4.10
CA MET A 155 11.15 -5.78 2.83
C MET A 155 12.44 -6.33 2.22
N VAL A 156 12.41 -7.56 1.74
CA VAL A 156 13.52 -8.23 1.07
C VAL A 156 13.14 -8.49 -0.38
N THR A 157 14.05 -8.15 -1.27
CA THR A 157 13.99 -8.50 -2.69
C THR A 157 15.24 -9.30 -3.05
N ASN A 158 15.04 -10.56 -3.42
CA ASN A 158 16.11 -11.45 -3.88
C ASN A 158 16.04 -11.56 -5.41
N LEU A 159 17.15 -11.26 -6.08
CA LEU A 159 17.26 -11.32 -7.53
C LEU A 159 18.29 -12.38 -7.90
N SER A 160 17.92 -13.29 -8.79
CA SER A 160 18.81 -14.35 -9.24
C SER A 160 18.74 -14.57 -10.76
N ALA A 161 19.84 -15.05 -11.31
CA ALA A 161 19.93 -15.53 -12.70
C ALA A 161 20.66 -16.86 -12.72
N SER A 162 20.29 -17.75 -13.66
CA SER A 162 20.91 -19.07 -13.80
C SER A 162 22.37 -19.04 -14.23
N GLU A 163 22.85 -17.89 -14.71
CA GLU A 163 24.21 -17.68 -15.13
C GLU A 163 24.85 -16.50 -14.41
N LYS A 164 26.11 -16.64 -14.04
CA LYS A 164 26.88 -15.58 -13.36
C LYS A 164 27.10 -14.37 -14.29
N GLY A 165 26.94 -13.17 -13.70
CA GLY A 165 27.17 -11.90 -14.41
C GLY A 165 26.05 -11.49 -15.36
N LYS A 166 24.87 -12.14 -15.28
CA LYS A 166 23.70 -11.82 -16.12
C LYS A 166 22.68 -10.90 -15.46
N LEU A 167 22.93 -10.43 -14.25
CA LEU A 167 22.09 -9.43 -13.59
C LEU A 167 22.75 -8.06 -13.75
N ASN A 168 22.05 -7.15 -14.44
CA ASN A 168 22.43 -5.75 -14.56
C ASN A 168 21.15 -4.90 -14.46
N PHE A 169 21.09 -4.05 -13.45
CA PHE A 169 19.93 -3.20 -13.20
C PHE A 169 20.32 -1.94 -12.46
N SER A 170 19.47 -0.93 -12.53
CA SER A 170 19.50 0.22 -11.63
C SER A 170 18.31 0.18 -10.69
N ALA A 171 18.48 0.72 -9.49
CA ALA A 171 17.42 0.88 -8.50
C ALA A 171 17.21 2.36 -8.22
N LYS A 172 15.94 2.79 -8.18
CA LYS A 172 15.53 4.16 -7.86
C LYS A 172 14.36 4.11 -6.88
N MET A 173 14.38 4.96 -5.88
CA MET A 173 13.23 5.24 -5.02
C MET A 173 12.60 6.56 -5.43
N GLU A 174 11.29 6.57 -5.58
CA GLU A 174 10.48 7.76 -5.81
C GLU A 174 9.49 7.91 -4.66
N LEU A 175 9.50 9.06 -4.03
CA LEU A 175 8.53 9.40 -2.99
C LEU A 175 7.35 10.12 -3.62
N ASN A 176 6.14 9.73 -3.27
CA ASN A 176 4.92 10.30 -3.82
C ASN A 176 4.39 11.49 -3.01
N ASN A 177 5.13 11.91 -1.99
CA ASN A 177 4.80 13.07 -1.16
C ASN A 177 5.60 14.29 -1.63
N ASP A 178 5.00 15.09 -2.49
CA ASP A 178 5.44 16.45 -2.79
C ASP A 178 4.98 17.38 -1.63
N ASN A 179 5.76 17.41 -0.54
CA ASN A 179 5.58 18.37 0.57
C ASN A 179 6.82 19.24 0.70
#